data_048d27fe3d25b4ba5884b92bb5e88e97
#
_entry.id   048d27fe3d25b4ba5884b92bb5e88e97
#
_cell.length_a   1.000
_cell.length_b   1.000
_cell.length_c   1.000
_cell.angle_alpha   90.00
_cell.angle_beta   90.00
_cell.angle_gamma   90.00
#
_symmetry.space_group_name_H-M   'P 1'
#
loop_
_entity.id
_entity.type
_entity.pdbx_description
1 polymer ?
#
loop_
_entity_poly.entity_id
_entity_poly.type
_entity_poly.pdbx_seq_one_letter_code
_entity_poly.pdbx_strand_id
1 'polypeptide(L)'
;MLAEAKGHAMGLRNHRLDGPTFQMREKIFAIGDDFWIEDAAGNKVFKVNGKALRARETFILEDAHGNEVSKIQEKKLSVRDKMTIESGSTKATVHKRLIGIRDHYTIEVEGGEDLKAHGNIVDHEYEIERDGHQIAEVSKKWLRVRDSYGVEVNDPADVVLVLAVTVAVDALAHD
;
A
#
# COMPACT_ATOMS: atom_id res chain seq x y z
N MET A 1 14.73 27.19 45.88
CA MET A 1 13.60 27.15 44.95
C MET A 1 14.11 26.83 43.57
N LEU A 2 13.99 25.61 43.21
CA LEU A 2 14.44 25.12 41.88
C LEU A 2 13.28 25.29 40.90
N ALA A 3 13.42 26.19 39.94
CA ALA A 3 12.51 26.29 38.81
C ALA A 3 12.81 25.15 37.85
N GLU A 4 11.92 24.17 37.81
CA GLU A 4 11.95 23.11 36.80
C GLU A 4 11.66 23.74 35.44
N ALA A 5 12.68 23.81 34.61
CA ALA A 5 12.55 24.04 33.19
C ALA A 5 11.85 22.80 32.59
N LYS A 6 10.54 22.90 32.37
CA LYS A 6 9.83 21.94 31.52
C LYS A 6 10.32 22.08 30.10
N GLY A 7 11.32 21.30 29.76
CA GLY A 7 11.71 21.05 28.39
C GLY A 7 10.51 20.46 27.65
N HIS A 8 9.95 21.22 26.72
CA HIS A 8 9.03 20.72 25.72
C HIS A 8 9.85 19.79 24.79
N ALA A 9 9.97 18.54 25.20
CA ALA A 9 10.29 17.49 24.26
C ALA A 9 9.14 17.44 23.26
N MET A 10 9.33 18.00 22.07
CA MET A 10 8.51 17.70 20.90
C MET A 10 8.59 16.19 20.73
N GLY A 11 7.59 15.50 21.22
CA GLY A 11 7.45 14.07 21.02
C GLY A 11 7.33 13.85 19.51
N LEU A 12 8.39 13.33 18.92
CA LEU A 12 8.28 12.53 17.75
C LEU A 12 7.23 11.49 18.11
N ARG A 13 6.03 11.65 17.59
CA ARG A 13 5.01 10.62 17.65
C ARG A 13 5.58 9.45 16.87
N ASN A 14 6.25 8.55 17.58
CA ASN A 14 6.42 7.18 17.14
C ASN A 14 5.02 6.58 17.08
N HIS A 15 4.27 6.93 16.07
CA HIS A 15 3.04 6.25 15.71
C HIS A 15 3.44 4.98 14.95
N ARG A 16 4.11 4.09 15.65
CA ARG A 16 4.28 2.73 15.20
C ARG A 16 2.94 2.07 15.41
N LEU A 17 2.30 1.65 14.33
CA LEU A 17 1.20 0.72 14.40
C LEU A 17 1.78 -0.58 14.97
N ASP A 18 1.11 -1.21 15.94
CA ASP A 18 1.61 -2.43 16.59
C ASP A 18 1.41 -3.70 15.72
N GLY A 19 1.27 -3.53 14.42
CA GLY A 19 0.97 -4.57 13.47
C GLY A 19 2.18 -5.07 12.66
N PRO A 20 1.97 -6.05 11.77
CA PRO A 20 3.04 -6.57 10.92
C PRO A 20 3.55 -5.52 9.94
N THR A 21 4.87 -5.51 9.74
CA THR A 21 5.57 -4.62 8.81
C THR A 21 6.15 -5.42 7.66
N PHE A 22 5.99 -4.88 6.45
CA PHE A 22 6.46 -5.47 5.20
C PHE A 22 7.38 -4.52 4.46
N GLN A 23 8.38 -5.07 3.79
CA GLN A 23 9.25 -4.34 2.89
C GLN A 23 8.83 -4.58 1.44
N MET A 24 8.59 -3.49 0.71
CA MET A 24 8.26 -3.48 -0.71
C MET A 24 9.32 -2.73 -1.51
N ARG A 25 9.41 -2.99 -2.82
CA ARG A 25 10.33 -2.28 -3.72
C ARG A 25 9.63 -1.12 -4.42
N GLU A 26 10.34 0.00 -4.60
CA GLU A 26 9.83 1.21 -5.26
C GLU A 26 9.54 1.03 -6.75
N LYS A 27 10.24 0.13 -7.43
CA LYS A 27 10.07 -0.11 -8.86
C LYS A 27 9.33 -1.40 -9.13
N ILE A 28 8.05 -1.39 -8.83
CA ILE A 28 7.13 -2.49 -9.13
C ILE A 28 6.93 -2.67 -10.65
N PHE A 29 7.25 -1.63 -11.46
CA PHE A 29 6.78 -1.47 -12.84
C PHE A 29 7.82 -1.69 -13.92
N ALA A 30 8.98 -2.24 -13.61
CA ALA A 30 9.83 -2.79 -14.65
C ALA A 30 9.11 -3.99 -15.27
N ILE A 31 8.68 -3.83 -16.51
CA ILE A 31 7.91 -4.81 -17.28
C ILE A 31 8.52 -6.21 -17.15
N GLY A 32 7.77 -7.13 -16.54
CA GLY A 32 8.15 -8.53 -16.41
C GLY A 32 8.95 -8.90 -15.16
N ASP A 33 9.19 -7.98 -14.25
CA ASP A 33 9.92 -8.27 -13.00
C ASP A 33 8.99 -8.67 -11.87
N ASP A 34 9.14 -9.91 -11.44
CA ASP A 34 8.58 -10.39 -10.20
C ASP A 34 9.41 -9.87 -9.02
N PHE A 35 8.75 -9.45 -7.94
CA PHE A 35 9.47 -9.08 -6.72
C PHE A 35 8.86 -9.71 -5.48
N TRP A 36 9.71 -9.95 -4.49
CA TRP A 36 9.30 -10.46 -3.21
C TRP A 36 8.98 -9.33 -2.23
N ILE A 37 7.92 -9.54 -1.46
CA ILE A 37 7.60 -8.75 -0.28
C ILE A 37 8.15 -9.53 0.92
N GLU A 38 8.96 -8.86 1.73
CA GLU A 38 9.62 -9.45 2.90
C GLU A 38 8.97 -8.94 4.19
N ASP A 39 8.92 -9.78 5.21
CA ASP A 39 8.49 -9.36 6.54
C ASP A 39 9.63 -8.62 7.28
N ALA A 40 9.37 -8.18 8.52
CA ALA A 40 10.35 -7.47 9.34
C ALA A 40 11.61 -8.31 9.67
N ALA A 41 11.54 -9.64 9.57
CA ALA A 41 12.66 -10.54 9.76
C ALA A 41 13.42 -10.86 8.46
N GLY A 42 12.97 -10.32 7.32
CA GLY A 42 13.57 -10.56 6.00
C GLY A 42 13.10 -11.86 5.33
N ASN A 43 12.04 -12.48 5.84
CA ASN A 43 11.46 -13.66 5.18
C ASN A 43 10.60 -13.23 4.00
N LYS A 44 10.71 -13.93 2.90
CA LYS A 44 9.86 -13.77 1.72
C LYS A 44 8.48 -14.32 1.99
N VAL A 45 7.49 -13.45 2.16
CA VAL A 45 6.12 -13.84 2.58
C VAL A 45 5.08 -13.70 1.47
N PHE A 46 5.31 -12.76 0.53
CA PHE A 46 4.49 -12.62 -0.65
C PHE A 46 5.37 -12.35 -1.87
N LYS A 47 4.81 -12.60 -3.04
CA LYS A 47 5.42 -12.30 -4.34
C LYS A 47 4.44 -11.52 -5.18
N VAL A 48 4.88 -10.42 -5.78
CA VAL A 48 4.12 -9.73 -6.82
C VAL A 48 4.65 -10.18 -8.17
N ASN A 49 3.75 -10.73 -8.97
CA ASN A 49 4.03 -11.21 -10.31
C ASN A 49 3.36 -10.27 -11.32
N GLY A 50 4.14 -9.53 -12.08
CA GLY A 50 3.69 -8.62 -13.11
C GLY A 50 3.45 -9.35 -14.43
N LYS A 51 2.20 -9.44 -14.88
CA LYS A 51 1.84 -10.07 -16.17
C LYS A 51 1.73 -9.02 -17.28
N ALA A 52 2.88 -8.50 -17.72
CA ALA A 52 2.95 -7.43 -18.70
C ALA A 52 2.50 -7.81 -20.14
N LEU A 53 2.32 -9.08 -20.43
CA LEU A 53 1.97 -9.56 -21.78
C LEU A 53 0.46 -9.55 -22.08
N ARG A 54 -0.35 -9.01 -21.17
CA ARG A 54 -1.80 -8.92 -21.37
C ARG A 54 -2.19 -7.53 -21.86
N ALA A 55 -3.30 -7.46 -22.58
CA ALA A 55 -3.89 -6.20 -23.03
C ALA A 55 -4.28 -5.23 -21.90
N ARG A 56 -4.13 -5.63 -20.64
CA ARG A 56 -4.36 -4.84 -19.42
C ARG A 56 -3.22 -5.09 -18.46
N GLU A 57 -2.75 -4.05 -17.81
CA GLU A 57 -1.81 -4.18 -16.71
C GLU A 57 -2.43 -5.06 -15.61
N THR A 58 -1.71 -6.09 -15.21
CA THR A 58 -2.21 -7.08 -14.25
C THR A 58 -1.08 -7.51 -13.33
N PHE A 59 -1.31 -7.41 -12.02
CA PHE A 59 -0.42 -7.91 -10.98
C PHE A 59 -1.12 -9.02 -10.21
N ILE A 60 -0.41 -10.10 -9.96
CA ILE A 60 -0.87 -11.18 -9.10
C ILE A 60 -0.04 -11.14 -7.81
N LEU A 61 -0.71 -11.02 -6.69
CA LEU A 61 -0.11 -11.21 -5.37
C LEU A 61 -0.23 -12.69 -5.01
N GLU A 62 0.90 -13.33 -4.80
CA GLU A 62 1.01 -14.73 -4.42
C GLU A 62 1.54 -14.84 -3.00
N ASP A 63 1.13 -15.86 -2.26
CA ASP A 63 1.75 -16.20 -0.96
C ASP A 63 3.11 -16.87 -1.15
N ALA A 64 3.80 -17.20 -0.05
CA ALA A 64 5.10 -17.87 -0.09
C ALA A 64 5.07 -19.27 -0.71
N HIS A 65 3.89 -19.87 -0.85
CA HIS A 65 3.67 -21.18 -1.46
C HIS A 65 3.30 -21.09 -2.96
N GLY A 66 3.16 -19.86 -3.49
CA GLY A 66 2.78 -19.62 -4.87
C GLY A 66 1.27 -19.63 -5.13
N ASN A 67 0.45 -19.60 -4.08
CA ASN A 67 -1.00 -19.48 -4.25
C ASN A 67 -1.37 -18.02 -4.51
N GLU A 68 -2.22 -17.77 -5.51
CA GLU A 68 -2.79 -16.45 -5.76
C GLU A 68 -3.69 -16.04 -4.59
N VAL A 69 -3.36 -14.93 -3.93
CA VAL A 69 -4.14 -14.36 -2.83
C VAL A 69 -4.84 -13.06 -3.22
N SER A 70 -4.35 -12.39 -4.26
CA SER A 70 -5.01 -11.21 -4.82
C SER A 70 -4.65 -11.01 -6.28
N LYS A 71 -5.60 -10.50 -7.07
CA LYS A 71 -5.42 -10.06 -8.45
C LYS A 71 -5.72 -8.57 -8.53
N ILE A 72 -4.77 -7.80 -9.04
CA ILE A 72 -4.87 -6.36 -9.24
C ILE A 72 -4.80 -6.10 -10.75
N GLN A 73 -5.80 -5.44 -11.32
CA GLN A 73 -5.93 -5.29 -12.76
C GLN A 73 -6.45 -3.91 -13.16
N GLU A 74 -5.85 -3.32 -14.21
CA GLU A 74 -6.32 -2.10 -14.84
C GLU A 74 -7.73 -2.26 -15.41
N LYS A 75 -8.58 -1.23 -15.22
CA LYS A 75 -9.94 -1.17 -15.76
C LYS A 75 -10.00 -0.28 -17.00
N LYS A 76 -9.81 -0.86 -18.19
CA LYS A 76 -9.69 -0.14 -19.47
C LYS A 76 -10.89 0.66 -19.98
N LEU A 77 -12.07 0.44 -19.48
CA LEU A 77 -13.28 1.10 -19.99
C LEU A 77 -13.73 2.28 -19.12
N SER A 78 -12.79 2.87 -18.38
CA SER A 78 -13.04 4.01 -17.51
C SER A 78 -12.49 5.29 -18.15
N VAL A 79 -13.21 6.42 -17.97
CA VAL A 79 -12.73 7.76 -18.34
C VAL A 79 -11.53 8.20 -17.48
N ARG A 80 -11.24 7.49 -16.40
CA ARG A 80 -10.13 7.73 -15.48
C ARG A 80 -9.45 6.41 -15.18
N ASP A 81 -8.15 6.46 -14.97
CA ASP A 81 -7.36 5.30 -14.61
C ASP A 81 -7.86 4.70 -13.28
N LYS A 82 -8.16 3.43 -13.33
CA LYS A 82 -8.70 2.67 -12.20
C LYS A 82 -8.06 1.29 -12.19
N MET A 83 -7.80 0.79 -10.97
CA MET A 83 -7.39 -0.58 -10.74
C MET A 83 -8.49 -1.32 -9.97
N THR A 84 -8.77 -2.55 -10.36
CA THR A 84 -9.64 -3.46 -9.60
C THR A 84 -8.80 -4.43 -8.81
N ILE A 85 -9.26 -4.75 -7.61
CA ILE A 85 -8.64 -5.73 -6.71
C ILE A 85 -9.65 -6.85 -6.46
N GLU A 86 -9.22 -8.08 -6.64
CA GLU A 86 -9.98 -9.27 -6.28
C GLU A 86 -9.13 -10.10 -5.31
N SER A 87 -9.56 -10.24 -4.06
CA SER A 87 -8.89 -10.99 -3.00
C SER A 87 -9.90 -11.91 -2.31
N GLY A 88 -9.90 -13.19 -2.67
CA GLY A 88 -10.93 -14.13 -2.19
C GLY A 88 -12.34 -13.63 -2.55
N SER A 89 -13.16 -13.38 -1.54
CA SER A 89 -14.52 -12.82 -1.71
C SER A 89 -14.55 -11.29 -1.73
N THR A 90 -13.43 -10.62 -1.41
CA THR A 90 -13.35 -9.16 -1.38
C THR A 90 -13.04 -8.63 -2.77
N LYS A 91 -13.85 -7.67 -3.20
CA LYS A 91 -13.61 -6.89 -4.43
C LYS A 91 -13.53 -5.42 -4.10
N ALA A 92 -12.58 -4.72 -4.71
CA ALA A 92 -12.42 -3.30 -4.54
C ALA A 92 -12.01 -2.62 -5.84
N THR A 93 -12.28 -1.31 -5.94
CA THR A 93 -11.84 -0.47 -7.06
C THR A 93 -11.06 0.72 -6.52
N VAL A 94 -9.83 0.85 -6.95
CA VAL A 94 -8.94 1.96 -6.61
C VAL A 94 -8.98 3.02 -7.69
N HIS A 95 -9.18 4.28 -7.34
CA HIS A 95 -9.11 5.39 -8.27
C HIS A 95 -8.57 6.67 -7.62
N LYS A 96 -7.83 7.44 -8.42
CA LYS A 96 -7.30 8.73 -8.02
C LYS A 96 -8.42 9.76 -7.97
N ARG A 97 -8.51 10.51 -6.87
CA ARG A 97 -9.34 11.72 -6.79
C ARG A 97 -8.49 12.96 -6.96
N LEU A 98 -8.84 13.77 -7.94
CA LEU A 98 -8.24 15.08 -8.17
C LEU A 98 -8.98 16.13 -7.33
N ILE A 99 -8.71 16.19 -6.03
CA ILE A 99 -9.28 17.22 -5.15
C ILE A 99 -8.17 17.86 -4.34
N GLY A 100 -7.78 19.09 -4.72
CA GLY A 100 -6.79 19.89 -3.98
C GLY A 100 -5.34 19.60 -4.34
N ILE A 101 -4.43 20.04 -3.47
CA ILE A 101 -2.98 20.04 -3.68
C ILE A 101 -2.34 18.68 -3.34
N ARG A 102 -3.08 17.76 -2.71
CA ARG A 102 -2.58 16.45 -2.27
C ARG A 102 -3.23 15.33 -3.05
N ASP A 103 -2.42 14.41 -3.52
CA ASP A 103 -2.90 13.18 -4.12
C ASP A 103 -3.68 12.35 -3.10
N HIS A 104 -4.83 11.83 -3.55
CA HIS A 104 -5.70 11.00 -2.71
C HIS A 104 -6.39 9.95 -3.58
N TYR A 105 -6.36 8.74 -3.06
CA TYR A 105 -6.97 7.60 -3.71
C TYR A 105 -8.15 7.13 -2.86
N THR A 106 -9.25 6.83 -3.53
CA THR A 106 -10.39 6.17 -2.91
C THR A 106 -10.40 4.71 -3.34
N ILE A 107 -10.61 3.84 -2.39
CA ILE A 107 -10.74 2.41 -2.58
C ILE A 107 -12.17 2.03 -2.22
N GLU A 108 -13.01 1.84 -3.23
CA GLU A 108 -14.41 1.43 -3.07
C GLU A 108 -14.45 -0.08 -2.86
N VAL A 109 -14.85 -0.52 -1.67
CA VAL A 109 -14.91 -1.94 -1.29
C VAL A 109 -16.34 -2.45 -1.42
N GLU A 110 -16.58 -3.45 -2.27
CA GLU A 110 -17.92 -4.02 -2.47
C GLU A 110 -18.42 -4.69 -1.18
N GLY A 111 -19.55 -4.20 -0.66
CA GLY A 111 -20.19 -4.75 0.54
C GLY A 111 -19.44 -4.46 1.85
N GLY A 112 -18.46 -3.57 1.83
CA GLY A 112 -17.68 -3.18 3.00
C GLY A 112 -17.52 -1.66 3.12
N GLU A 113 -16.67 -1.26 4.04
CA GLU A 113 -16.31 0.16 4.22
C GLU A 113 -15.21 0.56 3.24
N ASP A 114 -15.36 1.72 2.62
CA ASP A 114 -14.37 2.27 1.71
C ASP A 114 -13.09 2.68 2.44
N LEU A 115 -11.98 2.57 1.72
CA LEU A 115 -10.69 3.03 2.22
C LEU A 115 -10.28 4.32 1.52
N LYS A 116 -9.37 5.05 2.17
CA LYS A 116 -8.68 6.21 1.59
C LYS A 116 -7.18 6.05 1.76
N ALA A 117 -6.43 6.28 0.68
CA ALA A 117 -4.99 6.47 0.77
C ALA A 117 -4.66 7.94 0.52
N HIS A 118 -3.99 8.59 1.44
CA HIS A 118 -3.67 10.01 1.37
C HIS A 118 -2.31 10.35 1.99
N GLY A 119 -1.66 11.35 1.44
CA GLY A 119 -0.34 11.81 1.84
C GLY A 119 0.53 12.09 0.62
N ASN A 120 1.84 11.95 0.75
CA ASN A 120 2.77 12.06 -0.35
C ASN A 120 2.95 10.70 -1.02
N ILE A 121 2.06 10.38 -1.94
CA ILE A 121 2.00 9.08 -2.62
C ILE A 121 3.27 8.84 -3.45
N VAL A 122 3.73 9.86 -4.18
CA VAL A 122 4.91 9.75 -5.07
C VAL A 122 6.17 9.40 -4.30
N ASP A 123 6.31 9.91 -3.08
CA ASP A 123 7.46 9.63 -2.22
C ASP A 123 7.25 8.45 -1.27
N HIS A 124 6.16 7.70 -1.41
CA HIS A 124 5.79 6.58 -0.52
C HIS A 124 5.76 7.00 0.96
N GLU A 125 5.12 8.13 1.24
CA GLU A 125 4.89 8.65 2.59
C GLU A 125 3.40 8.96 2.74
N TYR A 126 2.59 7.95 3.02
CA TYR A 126 1.14 8.09 3.07
C TYR A 126 0.48 7.08 4.03
N GLU A 127 -0.76 7.35 4.35
CA GLU A 127 -1.59 6.55 5.24
C GLU A 127 -2.77 5.95 4.48
N ILE A 128 -3.24 4.79 4.93
CA ILE A 128 -4.48 4.17 4.48
C ILE A 128 -5.44 4.15 5.67
N GLU A 129 -6.62 4.71 5.45
CA GLU A 129 -7.69 4.82 6.46
C GLU A 129 -8.93 4.05 6.06
N ARG A 130 -9.63 3.55 7.07
CA ARG A 130 -10.98 2.99 6.99
C ARG A 130 -11.85 3.72 8.01
N ASP A 131 -12.96 4.33 7.58
CA ASP A 131 -13.88 5.08 8.44
C ASP A 131 -13.16 6.09 9.37
N GLY A 132 -12.18 6.83 8.80
CA GLY A 132 -11.40 7.82 9.55
C GLY A 132 -10.35 7.25 10.53
N HIS A 133 -10.17 5.93 10.56
CA HIS A 133 -9.16 5.27 11.39
C HIS A 133 -8.02 4.76 10.51
N GLN A 134 -6.80 5.08 10.88
CA GLN A 134 -5.60 4.59 10.20
C GLN A 134 -5.50 3.06 10.36
N ILE A 135 -5.47 2.35 9.23
CA ILE A 135 -5.29 0.88 9.20
C ILE A 135 -3.91 0.47 8.68
N ALA A 136 -3.22 1.36 7.98
CA ALA A 136 -1.87 1.12 7.51
C ALA A 136 -1.10 2.43 7.30
N GLU A 137 0.21 2.33 7.32
CA GLU A 137 1.14 3.41 6.99
C GLU A 137 2.20 2.90 6.01
N VAL A 138 2.51 3.73 5.03
CA VAL A 138 3.56 3.48 4.03
C VAL A 138 4.63 4.54 4.19
N SER A 139 5.89 4.12 4.38
CA SER A 139 7.00 5.05 4.60
C SER A 139 8.35 4.50 4.14
N LYS A 140 9.14 5.33 3.48
CA LYS A 140 10.55 5.06 3.16
C LYS A 140 11.47 5.21 4.37
N LYS A 141 11.07 5.97 5.38
CA LYS A 141 11.90 6.34 6.53
C LYS A 141 12.29 5.16 7.40
N TRP A 142 11.54 4.07 7.35
CA TRP A 142 11.81 2.90 8.19
C TRP A 142 12.89 1.99 7.65
N LEU A 143 13.19 2.10 6.34
CA LEU A 143 14.11 1.21 5.68
C LEU A 143 15.40 1.94 5.28
N ARG A 144 16.52 1.30 5.57
CA ARG A 144 17.85 1.75 5.11
C ARG A 144 18.24 1.15 3.75
N VAL A 145 17.33 0.37 3.15
CA VAL A 145 17.55 -0.29 1.87
C VAL A 145 17.12 0.66 0.75
N ARG A 146 18.03 0.90 -0.18
CA ARG A 146 17.77 1.77 -1.33
C ARG A 146 16.65 1.18 -2.20
N ASP A 147 15.81 2.05 -2.76
CA ASP A 147 14.71 1.69 -3.65
C ASP A 147 13.68 0.74 -3.00
N SER A 148 13.42 0.93 -1.71
CA SER A 148 12.44 0.18 -0.93
C SER A 148 11.67 1.09 0.03
N TYR A 149 10.46 0.67 0.39
CA TYR A 149 9.64 1.31 1.41
C TYR A 149 8.96 0.28 2.31
N GLY A 150 8.60 0.70 3.51
CA GLY A 150 7.89 -0.13 4.49
C GLY A 150 6.39 0.07 4.41
N VAL A 151 5.65 -1.00 4.63
CA VAL A 151 4.20 -0.99 4.83
C VAL A 151 3.91 -1.62 6.18
N GLU A 152 3.39 -0.83 7.11
CA GLU A 152 2.96 -1.31 8.43
C GLU A 152 1.43 -1.42 8.43
N VAL A 153 0.90 -2.57 8.82
CA VAL A 153 -0.54 -2.87 8.82
C VAL A 153 -1.01 -3.08 10.24
N ASN A 154 -2.08 -2.41 10.64
CA ASN A 154 -2.56 -2.46 12.01
C ASN A 154 -3.14 -3.83 12.39
N ASP A 155 -3.97 -4.41 11.53
CA ASP A 155 -4.61 -5.71 11.74
C ASP A 155 -4.08 -6.73 10.74
N PRO A 156 -3.58 -7.91 11.20
CA PRO A 156 -3.15 -9.00 10.30
C PRO A 156 -4.21 -9.43 9.30
N ALA A 157 -5.50 -9.29 9.62
CA ALA A 157 -6.61 -9.61 8.71
C ALA A 157 -6.67 -8.69 7.47
N ASP A 158 -6.11 -7.49 7.55
CA ASP A 158 -6.09 -6.50 6.47
C ASP A 158 -4.85 -6.60 5.56
N VAL A 159 -3.87 -7.45 5.88
CA VAL A 159 -2.55 -7.49 5.21
C VAL A 159 -2.69 -7.65 3.70
N VAL A 160 -3.42 -8.65 3.23
CA VAL A 160 -3.54 -8.93 1.78
C VAL A 160 -4.20 -7.76 1.05
N LEU A 161 -5.28 -7.20 1.61
CA LEU A 161 -5.99 -6.07 1.02
C LEU A 161 -5.09 -4.81 0.99
N VAL A 162 -4.40 -4.50 2.09
CA VAL A 162 -3.51 -3.34 2.18
C VAL A 162 -2.34 -3.46 1.19
N LEU A 163 -1.70 -4.62 1.09
CA LEU A 163 -0.62 -4.84 0.12
C LEU A 163 -1.13 -4.72 -1.32
N ALA A 164 -2.30 -5.26 -1.63
CA ALA A 164 -2.92 -5.13 -2.95
C ALA A 164 -3.29 -3.66 -3.27
N VAL A 165 -3.81 -2.91 -2.30
CA VAL A 165 -4.08 -1.46 -2.43
C VAL A 165 -2.78 -0.70 -2.68
N THR A 166 -1.71 -1.01 -1.96
CA THR A 166 -0.40 -0.38 -2.15
C THR A 166 0.13 -0.60 -3.56
N VAL A 167 0.06 -1.83 -4.09
CA VAL A 167 0.43 -2.13 -5.49
C VAL A 167 -0.41 -1.32 -6.47
N ALA A 168 -1.73 -1.26 -6.27
CA ALA A 168 -2.64 -0.52 -7.16
C ALA A 168 -2.38 0.99 -7.14
N VAL A 169 -2.14 1.56 -5.96
CA VAL A 169 -1.81 2.99 -5.78
C VAL A 169 -0.50 3.33 -6.47
N ASP A 170 0.53 2.49 -6.29
CA ASP A 170 1.82 2.68 -6.96
C ASP A 170 1.69 2.61 -8.49
N ALA A 171 0.91 1.66 -9.00
CA ALA A 171 0.62 1.55 -10.43
C ALA A 171 -0.01 2.83 -10.97
N LEU A 172 -1.04 3.34 -10.31
CA LEU A 172 -1.76 4.56 -10.71
C LEU A 172 -0.96 5.85 -10.51
N ALA A 173 0.05 5.86 -9.67
CA ALA A 173 0.88 7.03 -9.41
C ALA A 173 2.00 7.22 -10.43
N HIS A 174 2.41 6.14 -11.10
CA HIS A 174 3.57 6.14 -12.03
C HIS A 174 3.16 5.90 -13.49
N ASP A 175 1.85 5.87 -13.77
CA ASP A 175 1.28 5.75 -15.11
C ASP A 175 1.31 7.06 -15.92
#